data_067de280392d34946ceddd405e68e672
#
_entry.id   067de280392d34946ceddd405e68e672
#
_cell.length_a   1.000
_cell.length_b   1.000
_cell.length_c   1.000
_cell.angle_alpha   90.00
_cell.angle_beta   90.00
_cell.angle_gamma   90.00
#
_symmetry.space_group_name_H-M   'P 1'
#
loop_
_entity.id
_entity.type
_entity.pdbx_description
1 polymer ?
#
loop_
_entity_poly.entity_id
_entity_poly.type
_entity_poly.pdbx_seq_one_letter_code
_entity_poly.pdbx_strand_id
1 'polypeptide(L)'
;MKHKIYFQAAFAICLAMVSCTKEKLETIYNNQEDKIDQYIEKNRGEYRVVYNEGSTRLVTKEGEGEELSETGSIAFYYAGYTFTSSISSSNLFVTNHAETAAGAGWTLTEEQDNILTINLNDYKLLPGLKAGLKGVKGGEECQIFFSGKHGFGDESVGIVPANSALVYKIWVESISND
;
A
#
# COMPACT_ATOMS: atom_id res chain seq x y z
N MET A 1 0.29 -51.25 -18.06
CA MET A 1 0.70 -50.81 -16.69
C MET A 1 1.77 -49.69 -16.67
N LYS A 2 2.64 -49.54 -17.66
CA LYS A 2 3.72 -48.52 -17.67
C LYS A 2 3.22 -47.05 -17.83
N HIS A 3 2.13 -46.78 -18.52
CA HIS A 3 1.61 -45.43 -18.74
C HIS A 3 0.96 -44.79 -17.47
N LYS A 4 0.46 -45.56 -16.53
CA LYS A 4 -0.12 -44.99 -15.28
C LYS A 4 0.95 -44.43 -14.32
N ILE A 5 2.12 -45.01 -14.34
CA ILE A 5 3.23 -44.60 -13.43
C ILE A 5 3.81 -43.23 -13.83
N TYR A 6 3.91 -42.94 -15.15
CA TYR A 6 4.40 -41.66 -15.64
C TYR A 6 3.43 -40.51 -15.37
N PHE A 7 2.12 -40.77 -15.40
CA PHE A 7 1.10 -39.75 -15.12
C PHE A 7 1.07 -39.35 -13.63
N GLN A 8 1.27 -40.30 -12.72
CA GLN A 8 1.38 -40.02 -11.29
C GLN A 8 2.65 -39.28 -10.90
N ALA A 9 3.78 -39.60 -11.55
CA ALA A 9 5.05 -38.91 -11.31
C ALA A 9 5.02 -37.46 -11.82
N ALA A 10 4.42 -37.20 -12.98
CA ALA A 10 4.27 -35.84 -13.51
C ALA A 10 3.35 -34.97 -12.64
N PHE A 11 2.29 -35.53 -12.08
CA PHE A 11 1.36 -34.80 -11.21
C PHE A 11 2.00 -34.45 -9.85
N ALA A 12 2.82 -35.34 -9.29
CA ALA A 12 3.55 -35.09 -8.04
C ALA A 12 4.63 -34.01 -8.20
N ILE A 13 5.31 -33.91 -9.35
CA ILE A 13 6.31 -32.88 -9.65
C ILE A 13 5.64 -31.50 -9.79
N CYS A 14 4.47 -31.40 -10.43
CA CYS A 14 3.73 -30.14 -10.52
C CYS A 14 3.29 -29.61 -9.14
N LEU A 15 2.85 -30.48 -8.22
CA LEU A 15 2.46 -30.09 -6.87
C LEU A 15 3.64 -29.57 -6.04
N ALA A 16 4.83 -30.17 -6.19
CA ALA A 16 6.03 -29.73 -5.48
C ALA A 16 6.53 -28.33 -5.96
N MET A 17 6.41 -28.02 -7.24
CA MET A 17 6.80 -26.72 -7.78
C MET A 17 5.88 -25.58 -7.33
N VAL A 18 4.57 -25.82 -7.22
CA VAL A 18 3.60 -24.82 -6.74
C VAL A 18 3.82 -24.50 -5.25
N SER A 19 4.16 -25.51 -4.43
CA SER A 19 4.45 -25.29 -3.01
C SER A 19 5.69 -24.41 -2.82
N CYS A 20 6.77 -24.69 -3.53
CA CYS A 20 8.03 -23.94 -3.43
C CYS A 20 7.87 -22.46 -3.86
N THR A 21 6.97 -22.16 -4.80
CA THR A 21 6.69 -20.77 -5.23
C THR A 21 5.92 -20.00 -4.17
N LYS A 22 4.93 -20.63 -3.52
CA LYS A 22 4.16 -20.00 -2.44
C LYS A 22 5.03 -19.68 -1.22
N GLU A 23 5.89 -20.61 -0.79
CA GLU A 23 6.81 -20.41 0.32
C GLU A 23 7.80 -19.26 0.07
N LYS A 24 8.28 -19.11 -1.18
CA LYS A 24 9.13 -17.99 -1.56
C LYS A 24 8.40 -16.65 -1.50
N LEU A 25 7.16 -16.57 -1.96
CA LEU A 25 6.34 -15.37 -1.90
C LEU A 25 6.04 -14.96 -0.45
N GLU A 26 5.64 -15.91 0.39
CA GLU A 26 5.42 -15.64 1.83
C GLU A 26 6.69 -15.10 2.49
N THR A 27 7.86 -15.68 2.17
CA THR A 27 9.15 -15.19 2.69
C THR A 27 9.44 -13.75 2.24
N ILE A 28 9.12 -13.40 0.97
CA ILE A 28 9.28 -12.03 0.47
C ILE A 28 8.38 -11.08 1.24
N TYR A 29 7.10 -11.42 1.42
CA TYR A 29 6.14 -10.56 2.12
C TYR A 29 6.48 -10.40 3.60
N ASN A 30 6.86 -11.47 4.30
CA ASN A 30 7.29 -11.39 5.69
C ASN A 30 8.53 -10.48 5.85
N ASN A 31 9.51 -10.60 4.97
CA ASN A 31 10.68 -9.71 4.97
C ASN A 31 10.32 -8.24 4.70
N GLN A 32 9.27 -7.98 3.94
CA GLN A 32 8.78 -6.62 3.71
C GLN A 32 8.07 -6.07 4.95
N GLU A 33 7.25 -6.88 5.60
CA GLU A 33 6.58 -6.52 6.85
C GLU A 33 7.60 -6.24 7.97
N ASP A 34 8.62 -7.07 8.12
CA ASP A 34 9.74 -6.82 9.06
C ASP A 34 10.44 -5.47 8.79
N LYS A 35 10.66 -5.11 7.52
CA LYS A 35 11.27 -3.83 7.16
C LYS A 35 10.35 -2.64 7.42
N ILE A 36 9.06 -2.81 7.21
CA ILE A 36 8.03 -1.81 7.55
C ILE A 36 8.06 -1.58 9.06
N ASP A 37 8.00 -2.64 9.86
CA ASP A 37 8.03 -2.55 11.31
C ASP A 37 9.31 -1.88 11.83
N GLN A 38 10.47 -2.24 11.28
CA GLN A 38 11.75 -1.60 11.62
C GLN A 38 11.75 -0.10 11.28
N TYR A 39 11.17 0.29 10.14
CA TYR A 39 11.04 1.69 9.75
C TYR A 39 10.11 2.43 10.71
N ILE A 40 8.95 1.86 11.03
CA ILE A 40 7.96 2.43 11.94
C ILE A 40 8.61 2.64 13.33
N GLU A 41 9.22 1.60 13.90
CA GLU A 41 9.86 1.69 15.23
C GLU A 41 10.94 2.77 15.30
N LYS A 42 11.71 2.94 14.22
CA LYS A 42 12.77 3.96 14.14
C LYS A 42 12.22 5.38 13.99
N ASN A 43 11.08 5.56 13.29
CA ASN A 43 10.63 6.87 12.83
C ASN A 43 9.35 7.35 13.54
N ARG A 44 8.68 6.48 14.31
CA ARG A 44 7.42 6.86 14.96
C ARG A 44 7.57 8.01 15.97
N GLY A 45 8.69 8.09 16.69
CA GLY A 45 8.85 9.11 17.73
C GLY A 45 7.64 9.16 18.66
N GLU A 46 6.95 10.32 18.68
CA GLU A 46 5.68 10.52 19.40
C GLU A 46 4.43 10.29 18.52
N TYR A 47 4.62 9.89 17.26
CA TYR A 47 3.52 9.67 16.33
C TYR A 47 2.70 8.43 16.68
N ARG A 48 1.39 8.50 16.44
CA ARG A 48 0.48 7.38 16.66
C ARG A 48 0.60 6.36 15.52
N VAL A 49 0.65 5.09 15.89
CA VAL A 49 0.66 3.97 14.95
C VAL A 49 -0.67 3.23 15.02
N VAL A 50 -1.27 2.95 13.86
CA VAL A 50 -2.52 2.20 13.73
C VAL A 50 -2.25 0.98 12.85
N TYR A 51 -2.54 -0.20 13.38
CA TYR A 51 -2.42 -1.47 12.67
C TYR A 51 -3.82 -1.89 12.18
N ASN A 52 -3.99 -1.92 10.88
CA ASN A 52 -5.19 -2.44 10.21
C ASN A 52 -4.83 -3.69 9.41
N GLU A 53 -5.79 -4.55 9.09
CA GLU A 53 -5.55 -5.76 8.31
C GLU A 53 -4.80 -5.45 7.00
N GLY A 54 -3.53 -5.91 6.94
CA GLY A 54 -2.69 -5.77 5.76
C GLY A 54 -2.03 -4.40 5.57
N SER A 55 -2.14 -3.47 6.53
CA SER A 55 -1.44 -2.19 6.50
C SER A 55 -1.09 -1.66 7.87
N THR A 56 -0.04 -0.83 7.91
CA THR A 56 0.37 -0.06 9.08
C THR A 56 0.30 1.43 8.74
N ARG A 57 -0.48 2.20 9.50
CA ARG A 57 -0.60 3.65 9.35
C ARG A 57 0.17 4.38 10.44
N LEU A 58 1.15 5.19 10.05
CA LEU A 58 1.87 6.13 10.90
C LEU A 58 1.22 7.51 10.75
N VAL A 59 0.54 7.99 11.78
CA VAL A 59 -0.13 9.30 11.81
C VAL A 59 0.90 10.35 12.17
N THR A 60 1.26 11.21 11.22
CA THR A 60 2.26 12.27 11.41
C THR A 60 1.66 13.61 11.83
N LYS A 61 0.36 13.77 11.59
CA LYS A 61 -0.45 14.89 12.09
C LYS A 61 -1.85 14.39 12.37
N GLU A 62 -2.33 14.60 13.60
CA GLU A 62 -3.68 14.20 13.99
C GLU A 62 -4.74 15.02 13.23
N GLY A 63 -5.79 14.35 12.79
CA GLY A 63 -7.00 14.98 12.27
C GLY A 63 -8.03 15.24 13.35
N GLU A 64 -9.11 15.91 12.98
CA GLU A 64 -10.20 16.29 13.86
C GLU A 64 -11.54 15.67 13.45
N GLY A 65 -12.49 15.63 14.37
CA GLY A 65 -13.85 15.14 14.12
C GLY A 65 -13.99 13.63 14.16
N GLU A 66 -14.97 13.14 13.41
CA GLU A 66 -15.31 11.71 13.32
C GLU A 66 -14.25 10.92 12.53
N GLU A 67 -14.21 9.64 12.75
CA GLU A 67 -13.41 8.69 11.98
C GLU A 67 -14.15 8.27 10.70
N LEU A 68 -13.43 8.13 9.59
CA LEU A 68 -13.98 7.63 8.33
C LEU A 68 -14.52 6.21 8.51
N SER A 69 -15.80 6.04 8.24
CA SER A 69 -16.47 4.74 8.25
C SER A 69 -16.09 3.89 7.03
N GLU A 70 -16.42 2.61 7.06
CA GLU A 70 -16.16 1.69 5.94
C GLU A 70 -16.92 2.05 4.66
N THR A 71 -18.03 2.77 4.79
CA THR A 71 -18.88 3.22 3.66
C THR A 71 -18.75 4.71 3.40
N GLY A 72 -17.93 5.42 4.17
CA GLY A 72 -17.75 6.86 4.06
C GLY A 72 -16.98 7.27 2.80
N SER A 73 -17.02 8.55 2.52
CA SER A 73 -16.27 9.20 1.44
C SER A 73 -15.12 10.02 2.00
N ILE A 74 -14.03 10.10 1.25
CA ILE A 74 -12.82 10.83 1.63
C ILE A 74 -12.32 11.65 0.45
N ALA A 75 -11.92 12.90 0.71
CA ALA A 75 -11.19 13.77 -0.21
C ALA A 75 -9.76 13.95 0.30
N PHE A 76 -8.76 13.65 -0.52
CA PHE A 76 -7.35 13.63 -0.09
C PHE A 76 -6.38 13.85 -1.24
N TYR A 77 -5.19 14.34 -0.88
CA TYR A 77 -4.01 14.25 -1.72
C TYR A 77 -3.17 13.04 -1.31
N TYR A 78 -2.38 12.52 -2.26
CA TYR A 78 -1.56 11.34 -2.01
C TYR A 78 -0.23 11.36 -2.77
N ALA A 79 0.73 10.59 -2.26
CA ALA A 79 1.96 10.27 -2.96
C ALA A 79 2.35 8.81 -2.68
N GLY A 80 2.44 8.00 -3.74
CA GLY A 80 2.76 6.57 -3.68
C GLY A 80 4.22 6.30 -4.04
N TYR A 81 4.88 5.50 -3.19
CA TYR A 81 6.28 5.12 -3.35
C TYR A 81 6.45 3.60 -3.25
N THR A 82 7.41 3.05 -3.98
CA THR A 82 7.92 1.71 -3.64
C THR A 82 8.74 1.80 -2.37
N PHE A 83 8.58 0.81 -1.48
CA PHE A 83 9.24 0.79 -0.18
C PHE A 83 10.23 -0.37 -0.07
N THR A 84 11.47 -0.06 0.28
CA THR A 84 12.52 -1.05 0.55
C THR A 84 13.05 -0.98 1.99
N SER A 85 13.29 0.23 2.50
CA SER A 85 13.71 0.51 3.88
C SER A 85 13.57 1.99 4.24
N SER A 86 13.29 2.85 3.26
CA SER A 86 13.11 4.30 3.43
C SER A 86 12.22 4.87 2.33
N ILE A 87 11.66 6.05 2.57
CA ILE A 87 10.90 6.82 1.59
C ILE A 87 11.87 7.77 0.88
N SER A 88 11.94 7.67 -0.44
CA SER A 88 12.81 8.52 -1.27
C SER A 88 12.04 9.03 -2.47
N SER A 89 12.32 10.27 -2.90
CA SER A 89 11.74 10.85 -4.11
C SER A 89 12.05 10.03 -5.38
N SER A 90 13.18 9.32 -5.40
CA SER A 90 13.53 8.40 -6.51
C SER A 90 12.59 7.19 -6.64
N ASN A 91 11.84 6.88 -5.59
CA ASN A 91 10.91 5.75 -5.54
C ASN A 91 9.45 6.19 -5.71
N LEU A 92 9.20 7.48 -5.95
CA LEU A 92 7.88 8.03 -6.23
C LEU A 92 7.38 7.47 -7.58
N PHE A 93 6.17 6.90 -7.60
CA PHE A 93 5.58 6.38 -8.84
C PHE A 93 4.24 7.02 -9.19
N VAL A 94 3.58 7.68 -8.24
CA VAL A 94 2.32 8.39 -8.45
C VAL A 94 2.11 9.46 -7.38
N THR A 95 1.55 10.60 -7.75
CA THR A 95 1.11 11.64 -6.81
C THR A 95 0.13 12.60 -7.48
N ASN A 96 -0.79 13.15 -6.68
CA ASN A 96 -1.58 14.33 -7.00
C ASN A 96 -1.26 15.52 -6.09
N HIS A 97 -0.20 15.43 -5.28
CA HIS A 97 0.26 16.48 -4.38
C HIS A 97 1.36 17.30 -5.05
N ALA A 98 1.05 18.55 -5.41
CA ALA A 98 1.92 19.43 -6.22
C ALA A 98 3.32 19.62 -5.63
N GLU A 99 3.43 19.85 -4.31
CA GLU A 99 4.71 20.04 -3.64
C GLU A 99 5.59 18.78 -3.73
N THR A 100 4.99 17.59 -3.55
CA THR A 100 5.71 16.32 -3.68
C THR A 100 6.18 16.09 -5.11
N ALA A 101 5.33 16.38 -6.10
CA ALA A 101 5.69 16.29 -7.51
C ALA A 101 6.88 17.20 -7.84
N ALA A 102 6.80 18.48 -7.43
CA ALA A 102 7.87 19.46 -7.64
C ALA A 102 9.19 19.02 -6.98
N GLY A 103 9.13 18.48 -5.75
CA GLY A 103 10.30 17.94 -5.03
C GLY A 103 10.93 16.72 -5.72
N ALA A 104 10.19 16.01 -6.56
CA ALA A 104 10.67 14.90 -7.39
C ALA A 104 11.05 15.33 -8.82
N GLY A 105 10.94 16.62 -9.14
CA GLY A 105 11.18 17.15 -10.48
C GLY A 105 10.05 16.85 -11.47
N TRP A 106 8.84 16.55 -11.00
CA TRP A 106 7.67 16.32 -11.82
C TRP A 106 6.82 17.59 -11.95
N THR A 107 6.14 17.73 -13.08
CA THR A 107 5.12 18.76 -13.29
C THR A 107 3.79 18.06 -13.46
N LEU A 108 2.83 18.35 -12.59
CA LEU A 108 1.46 17.84 -12.71
C LEU A 108 0.69 18.67 -13.74
N THR A 109 -0.23 18.04 -14.46
CA THR A 109 -1.26 18.75 -15.22
C THR A 109 -2.36 19.23 -14.27
N GLU A 110 -3.20 20.17 -14.70
CA GLU A 110 -4.34 20.63 -13.90
C GLU A 110 -5.27 19.48 -13.45
N GLU A 111 -5.44 18.47 -14.30
CA GLU A 111 -6.22 17.26 -13.94
C GLU A 111 -5.54 16.39 -12.89
N GLN A 112 -4.21 16.31 -12.89
CA GLN A 112 -3.43 15.52 -11.96
C GLN A 112 -3.27 16.20 -10.59
N ASP A 113 -3.33 17.53 -10.53
CA ASP A 113 -3.24 18.33 -9.29
C ASP A 113 -4.60 18.47 -8.60
N ASN A 114 -5.59 17.69 -8.98
CA ASN A 114 -6.90 17.70 -8.37
C ASN A 114 -6.98 16.77 -7.15
N ILE A 115 -7.69 17.24 -6.14
CA ILE A 115 -8.03 16.40 -4.98
C ILE A 115 -8.78 15.15 -5.43
N LEU A 116 -8.39 14.00 -4.93
CA LEU A 116 -9.06 12.74 -5.19
C LEU A 116 -10.18 12.54 -4.18
N THR A 117 -11.42 12.45 -4.66
CA THR A 117 -12.58 12.11 -3.82
C THR A 117 -13.10 10.73 -4.18
N ILE A 118 -13.17 9.85 -3.20
CA ILE A 118 -13.64 8.46 -3.38
C ILE A 118 -14.54 8.04 -2.23
N ASN A 119 -15.36 7.03 -2.48
CA ASN A 119 -15.99 6.24 -1.42
C ASN A 119 -15.05 5.10 -1.01
N LEU A 120 -14.91 4.85 0.28
CA LEU A 120 -13.96 3.83 0.80
C LEU A 120 -14.31 2.41 0.35
N ASN A 121 -15.54 2.14 -0.05
CA ASN A 121 -15.93 0.87 -0.66
C ASN A 121 -15.52 0.71 -2.12
N ASP A 122 -14.84 1.70 -2.73
CA ASP A 122 -14.38 1.56 -4.11
C ASP A 122 -13.45 0.34 -4.24
N TYR A 123 -13.87 -0.62 -5.06
CA TYR A 123 -13.14 -1.87 -5.28
C TYR A 123 -11.80 -1.68 -6.01
N LYS A 124 -11.59 -0.52 -6.64
CA LYS A 124 -10.36 -0.18 -7.37
C LYS A 124 -9.21 0.22 -6.46
N LEU A 125 -9.48 0.49 -5.17
CA LEU A 125 -8.41 0.75 -4.21
C LEU A 125 -7.58 -0.51 -3.98
N LEU A 126 -6.26 -0.32 -3.85
CA LEU A 126 -5.37 -1.38 -3.37
C LEU A 126 -5.84 -1.83 -1.97
N PRO A 127 -5.86 -3.14 -1.68
CA PRO A 127 -6.33 -3.65 -0.39
C PRO A 127 -5.64 -2.99 0.81
N GLY A 128 -4.32 -2.84 0.77
CA GLY A 128 -3.55 -2.20 1.83
C GLY A 128 -3.87 -0.71 1.99
N LEU A 129 -4.09 0.01 0.89
CA LEU A 129 -4.49 1.42 0.96
C LEU A 129 -5.89 1.56 1.55
N LYS A 130 -6.85 0.74 1.11
CA LYS A 130 -8.20 0.70 1.67
C LYS A 130 -8.19 0.42 3.17
N ALA A 131 -7.43 -0.58 3.60
CA ALA A 131 -7.30 -0.92 5.02
C ALA A 131 -6.69 0.23 5.82
N GLY A 132 -5.64 0.87 5.30
CA GLY A 132 -4.96 1.98 5.96
C GLY A 132 -5.79 3.25 6.05
N LEU A 133 -6.72 3.49 5.14
CA LEU A 133 -7.61 4.66 5.16
C LEU A 133 -8.78 4.51 6.15
N LYS A 134 -9.08 3.30 6.63
CA LYS A 134 -10.14 3.12 7.64
C LYS A 134 -9.83 3.91 8.91
N GLY A 135 -10.79 4.68 9.39
CA GLY A 135 -10.68 5.45 10.61
C GLY A 135 -9.74 6.66 10.55
N VAL A 136 -9.35 7.15 9.35
CA VAL A 136 -8.71 8.46 9.21
C VAL A 136 -9.70 9.57 9.54
N LYS A 137 -9.17 10.75 9.89
CA LYS A 137 -9.98 11.93 10.24
C LYS A 137 -9.71 13.07 9.27
N GLY A 138 -10.63 14.02 9.18
CA GLY A 138 -10.42 15.24 8.41
C GLY A 138 -9.18 16.00 8.90
N GLY A 139 -8.31 16.46 7.97
CA GLY A 139 -7.06 17.14 8.29
C GLY A 139 -5.92 16.23 8.77
N GLU A 140 -6.11 14.89 8.81
CA GLU A 140 -5.04 13.94 9.18
C GLU A 140 -3.98 13.87 8.09
N GLU A 141 -2.70 13.84 8.50
CA GLU A 141 -1.61 13.47 7.62
C GLU A 141 -0.98 12.16 8.10
N CYS A 142 -0.81 11.21 7.20
CA CYS A 142 -0.30 9.91 7.57
C CYS A 142 0.51 9.24 6.46
N GLN A 143 1.21 8.18 6.85
CA GLN A 143 1.91 7.28 5.94
C GLN A 143 1.34 5.88 6.11
N ILE A 144 0.84 5.28 5.02
CA ILE A 144 0.22 3.96 5.02
C ILE A 144 1.16 2.99 4.32
N PHE A 145 1.67 2.01 5.07
CA PHE A 145 2.60 0.99 4.60
C PHE A 145 1.90 -0.35 4.45
N PHE A 146 2.25 -1.11 3.42
CA PHE A 146 1.79 -2.48 3.22
C PHE A 146 2.74 -3.28 2.33
N SER A 147 2.80 -4.58 2.55
CA SER A 147 3.58 -5.51 1.72
C SER A 147 2.98 -5.65 0.32
N GLY A 148 3.75 -6.19 -0.62
CA GLY A 148 3.29 -6.47 -1.98
C GLY A 148 2.05 -7.36 -2.04
N LYS A 149 1.80 -8.17 -1.00
CA LYS A 149 0.59 -8.98 -0.83
C LYS A 149 -0.70 -8.16 -0.85
N HIS A 150 -0.66 -6.95 -0.29
CA HIS A 150 -1.77 -6.01 -0.20
C HIS A 150 -1.65 -4.83 -1.18
N GLY A 151 -0.62 -4.87 -2.04
CA GLY A 151 -0.37 -3.93 -3.13
C GLY A 151 -0.80 -4.47 -4.48
N PHE A 152 0.10 -4.39 -5.48
CA PHE A 152 -0.14 -4.88 -6.84
C PHE A 152 0.07 -6.39 -7.01
N GLY A 153 0.48 -7.10 -5.94
CA GLY A 153 0.76 -8.54 -6.02
C GLY A 153 1.85 -8.86 -7.03
N ASP A 154 1.62 -9.88 -7.85
CA ASP A 154 2.53 -10.36 -8.89
C ASP A 154 2.49 -9.53 -10.19
N GLU A 155 1.74 -8.43 -10.21
CA GLU A 155 1.69 -7.50 -11.34
C GLU A 155 2.78 -6.42 -11.22
N SER A 156 3.43 -6.11 -12.36
CA SER A 156 4.29 -4.93 -12.49
C SER A 156 3.47 -3.77 -13.07
N VAL A 157 3.47 -2.61 -12.39
CA VAL A 157 2.68 -1.44 -12.80
C VAL A 157 3.60 -0.22 -13.00
N GLY A 158 3.78 0.20 -14.24
CA GLY A 158 4.70 1.28 -14.59
C GLY A 158 6.12 0.96 -14.12
N ILE A 159 6.67 1.78 -13.23
CA ILE A 159 8.01 1.58 -12.64
C ILE A 159 7.99 0.69 -11.38
N VAL A 160 6.81 0.27 -10.91
CA VAL A 160 6.66 -0.56 -9.72
C VAL A 160 6.86 -2.03 -10.09
N PRO A 161 7.91 -2.71 -9.61
CA PRO A 161 8.08 -4.14 -9.85
C PRO A 161 7.00 -4.98 -9.18
N ALA A 162 6.77 -6.18 -9.70
CA ALA A 162 5.91 -7.17 -9.05
C ALA A 162 6.33 -7.43 -7.60
N ASN A 163 5.35 -7.71 -6.75
CA ASN A 163 5.53 -8.02 -5.34
C ASN A 163 6.23 -6.93 -4.52
N SER A 164 6.19 -5.66 -4.96
CA SER A 164 6.79 -4.54 -4.22
C SER A 164 5.96 -4.16 -3.01
N ALA A 165 6.63 -3.95 -1.86
CA ALA A 165 6.01 -3.21 -0.76
C ALA A 165 5.84 -1.75 -1.15
N LEU A 166 4.76 -1.14 -0.66
CA LEU A 166 4.38 0.23 -0.98
C LEU A 166 4.20 1.06 0.29
N VAL A 167 4.39 2.37 0.13
CA VAL A 167 3.97 3.35 1.11
C VAL A 167 3.24 4.48 0.39
N TYR A 168 2.11 4.90 0.95
CA TYR A 168 1.39 6.08 0.53
C TYR A 168 1.44 7.13 1.62
N LYS A 169 1.91 8.34 1.28
CA LYS A 169 1.67 9.54 2.08
C LYS A 169 0.30 10.07 1.72
N ILE A 170 -0.49 10.39 2.73
CA ILE A 170 -1.88 10.84 2.59
C ILE A 170 -2.04 12.16 3.33
N TRP A 171 -2.69 13.11 2.70
CA TRP A 171 -3.14 14.38 3.26
C TRP A 171 -4.65 14.44 3.13
N VAL A 172 -5.36 14.20 4.22
CA VAL A 172 -6.82 14.17 4.24
C VAL A 172 -7.35 15.60 4.32
N GLU A 173 -8.12 16.02 3.33
CA GLU A 173 -8.81 17.31 3.35
C GLU A 173 -10.14 17.22 4.10
N SER A 174 -10.96 16.24 3.75
CA SER A 174 -12.25 16.04 4.40
C SER A 174 -12.72 14.60 4.32
N ILE A 175 -13.65 14.24 5.20
CA ILE A 175 -14.39 12.99 5.18
C ILE A 175 -15.89 13.28 5.27
N SER A 176 -16.71 12.33 4.82
CA SER A 176 -18.17 12.28 5.04
C SER A 176 -18.57 10.82 5.28
N ASN A 177 -19.43 10.62 6.28
CA ASN A 177 -19.99 9.31 6.64
C ASN A 177 -21.47 9.17 6.24
N ASP A 178 -22.00 10.14 5.47
CA ASP A 178 -23.39 10.21 4.99
C ASP A 178 -23.63 9.31 3.78
#